data_9a8af6c594f21e0c27d007753a64ae64
#
_entry.id   9a8af6c594f21e0c27d007753a64ae64
#
_cell.length_a   1.000
_cell.length_b   1.000
_cell.length_c   1.000
_cell.angle_alpha   90.00
_cell.angle_beta   90.00
_cell.angle_gamma   90.00
#
_symmetry.space_group_name_H-M   'P 1'
#
loop_
_entity.id
_entity.type
_entity.pdbx_description
1 polymer ?
#
loop_
_entity_poly.entity_id
_entity_poly.type
_entity_poly.pdbx_seq_one_letter_code
_entity_poly.pdbx_strand_id
1 'polypeptide(L)'
;MNPIKLLKIEYLKFRDNLLVQLLLLFFTLLMAFWVFIMKTVDQFPVSIDTFFQFPTSWEYQAYFGSWYSFFFLGFLGIFIVTSEFDFKTLRQNVITGYSRKEFFTAKILVAFSISLYAAIVYYLSTFLIGLIYQDVFSMQEAFSHQNYAFLRFFLLTFAYLSFGMMLALIFRKGTLALFSYFAYILIIEPFVLRWGIHNYFFEKSKSLLYYPMNAVEDLAPLPFFKYIATFKPVENFNILLSYQEASIISIISLCTFIVIAYLSLVKRDI
;
A
#
# COMPACT_ATOMS: atom_id res chain seq x y z
N MET A 1 -6.31 19.28 20.13
CA MET A 1 -5.23 20.09 19.48
C MET A 1 -5.53 20.30 18.00
N ASN A 2 -4.94 21.37 17.37
CA ASN A 2 -5.07 21.61 15.93
C ASN A 2 -4.33 20.48 15.15
N PRO A 3 -4.89 19.89 14.07
CA PRO A 3 -4.27 18.84 13.25
C PRO A 3 -2.85 19.18 12.75
N ILE A 4 -2.63 20.45 12.36
CA ILE A 4 -1.30 20.93 11.90
C ILE A 4 -0.28 20.83 13.03
N LYS A 5 -0.67 21.16 14.27
CA LYS A 5 0.23 21.07 15.43
C LYS A 5 0.56 19.61 15.75
N LEU A 6 -0.43 18.69 15.61
CA LEU A 6 -0.23 17.25 15.77
C LEU A 6 0.80 16.72 14.76
N LEU A 7 0.60 17.06 13.49
CA LEU A 7 1.51 16.64 12.42
C LEU A 7 2.93 17.19 12.62
N LYS A 8 3.07 18.45 13.06
CA LYS A 8 4.36 19.06 13.35
C LYS A 8 5.11 18.32 14.47
N ILE A 9 4.42 17.90 15.53
CA ILE A 9 5.01 17.13 16.63
C ILE A 9 5.52 15.78 16.11
N GLU A 10 4.72 15.06 15.33
CA GLU A 10 5.12 13.78 14.76
C GLU A 10 6.29 13.94 13.77
N TYR A 11 6.26 14.96 12.92
CA TYR A 11 7.37 15.27 12.02
C TYR A 11 8.68 15.48 12.79
N LEU A 12 8.68 16.24 13.89
CA LEU A 12 9.86 16.46 14.72
C LEU A 12 10.38 15.19 15.40
N LYS A 13 9.52 14.21 15.69
CA LYS A 13 9.92 12.91 16.24
C LYS A 13 10.66 12.03 15.21
N PHE A 14 10.21 12.07 13.97
CA PHE A 14 10.63 11.09 12.95
C PHE A 14 11.59 11.66 11.91
N ARG A 15 11.70 13.00 11.76
CA ARG A 15 12.54 13.62 10.72
C ARG A 15 14.00 13.19 10.78
N ASP A 16 14.55 13.04 12.00
CA ASP A 16 15.96 12.70 12.23
C ASP A 16 16.16 11.18 12.50
N ASN A 17 15.10 10.39 12.35
CA ASN A 17 15.16 8.94 12.53
C ASN A 17 15.69 8.27 11.26
N LEU A 18 16.88 7.66 11.37
CA LEU A 18 17.57 7.03 10.25
C LEU A 18 16.73 5.94 9.58
N LEU A 19 16.00 5.13 10.34
CA LEU A 19 15.17 4.05 9.77
C LEU A 19 14.04 4.62 8.91
N VAL A 20 13.36 5.66 9.38
CA VAL A 20 12.29 6.34 8.60
C VAL A 20 12.87 6.94 7.32
N GLN A 21 14.01 7.64 7.41
CA GLN A 21 14.68 8.22 6.26
C GLN A 21 15.09 7.14 5.24
N LEU A 22 15.69 6.02 5.70
CA LEU A 22 16.11 4.92 4.82
C LEU A 22 14.91 4.25 4.13
N LEU A 23 13.81 3.98 4.84
CA LEU A 23 12.63 3.35 4.24
C LEU A 23 12.01 4.24 3.15
N LEU A 24 11.88 5.55 3.39
CA LEU A 24 11.38 6.50 2.41
C LEU A 24 12.35 6.66 1.23
N LEU A 25 13.66 6.70 1.50
CA LEU A 25 14.69 6.77 0.47
C LEU A 25 14.68 5.53 -0.43
N PHE A 26 14.67 4.33 0.16
CA PHE A 26 14.62 3.08 -0.61
C PHE A 26 13.35 2.99 -1.45
N PHE A 27 12.19 3.34 -0.88
CA PHE A 27 10.95 3.42 -1.64
C PHE A 27 11.11 4.34 -2.87
N THR A 28 11.62 5.54 -2.67
CA THR A 28 11.80 6.53 -3.75
C THR A 28 12.79 6.06 -4.81
N LEU A 29 13.94 5.53 -4.39
CA LEU A 29 14.97 5.04 -5.31
C LEU A 29 14.46 3.87 -6.14
N LEU A 30 13.78 2.91 -5.52
CA LEU A 30 13.22 1.78 -6.26
C LEU A 30 12.12 2.22 -7.23
N MET A 31 11.24 3.15 -6.83
CA MET A 31 10.25 3.71 -7.74
C MET A 31 10.87 4.42 -8.95
N ALA A 32 11.99 5.10 -8.76
CA ALA A 32 12.65 5.84 -9.83
C ALA A 32 13.52 4.95 -10.74
N PHE A 33 14.21 3.95 -10.19
CA PHE A 33 15.29 3.24 -10.89
C PHE A 33 14.97 1.79 -11.26
N TRP A 34 13.92 1.18 -10.72
CA TRP A 34 13.58 -0.22 -10.98
C TRP A 34 13.37 -0.53 -12.47
N VAL A 35 12.81 0.41 -13.19
CA VAL A 35 12.59 0.32 -14.64
C VAL A 35 13.87 0.03 -15.41
N PHE A 36 14.97 0.69 -15.04
CA PHE A 36 16.26 0.48 -15.70
C PHE A 36 16.82 -0.92 -15.49
N ILE A 37 16.54 -1.52 -14.32
CA ILE A 37 16.92 -2.90 -14.01
C ILE A 37 16.06 -3.87 -14.83
N MET A 38 14.75 -3.63 -14.92
CA MET A 38 13.83 -4.51 -15.64
C MET A 38 14.06 -4.49 -17.17
N LYS A 39 14.57 -3.39 -17.71
CA LYS A 39 14.89 -3.32 -19.14
C LYS A 39 15.93 -4.36 -19.59
N THR A 40 16.77 -4.84 -18.67
CA THR A 40 17.80 -5.86 -18.99
C THR A 40 17.27 -7.30 -18.94
N VAL A 41 15.98 -7.51 -18.62
CA VAL A 41 15.38 -8.84 -18.44
C VAL A 41 14.61 -9.23 -19.69
N ASP A 42 15.29 -9.86 -20.63
CA ASP A 42 14.75 -10.35 -21.91
C ASP A 42 13.94 -11.66 -21.75
N GLN A 43 12.79 -11.63 -21.08
CA GLN A 43 12.08 -12.89 -20.75
C GLN A 43 10.61 -12.97 -21.16
N PHE A 44 10.06 -12.02 -21.89
CA PHE A 44 8.62 -12.02 -22.19
C PHE A 44 8.32 -12.08 -23.69
N PRO A 45 7.19 -12.75 -24.09
CA PRO A 45 6.73 -12.75 -25.47
C PRO A 45 6.28 -11.37 -25.96
N VAL A 46 6.13 -10.39 -25.05
CA VAL A 46 5.82 -8.99 -25.33
C VAL A 46 7.09 -8.18 -25.10
N SER A 47 7.43 -7.26 -26.01
CA SER A 47 8.56 -6.36 -25.82
C SER A 47 8.42 -5.61 -24.50
N ILE A 48 9.46 -5.64 -23.68
CA ILE A 48 9.46 -4.99 -22.36
C ILE A 48 9.25 -3.48 -22.48
N ASP A 49 9.65 -2.88 -23.60
CA ASP A 49 9.47 -1.46 -23.89
C ASP A 49 7.99 -1.05 -23.87
N THR A 50 7.07 -1.96 -24.22
CA THR A 50 5.63 -1.71 -24.18
C THR A 50 5.13 -1.40 -22.76
N PHE A 51 5.80 -1.92 -21.72
CA PHE A 51 5.43 -1.65 -20.32
C PHE A 51 5.92 -0.29 -19.81
N PHE A 52 6.85 0.34 -20.54
CA PHE A 52 7.40 1.66 -20.17
C PHE A 52 6.72 2.80 -20.91
N GLN A 53 6.01 2.50 -21.99
CA GLN A 53 5.24 3.47 -22.76
C GLN A 53 3.85 3.72 -22.13
N PHE A 54 3.30 4.91 -22.39
CA PHE A 54 1.92 5.20 -22.03
C PHE A 54 0.94 4.38 -22.90
N PRO A 55 -0.21 3.97 -22.34
CA PRO A 55 -0.66 4.15 -20.95
C PRO A 55 -0.20 3.04 -19.98
N THR A 56 0.47 2.00 -20.46
CA THR A 56 0.80 0.77 -19.71
C THR A 56 1.78 1.03 -18.57
N SER A 57 2.63 2.05 -18.70
CA SER A 57 3.58 2.46 -17.66
C SER A 57 2.92 2.79 -16.33
N TRP A 58 1.69 3.34 -16.32
CA TRP A 58 0.93 3.60 -15.09
C TRP A 58 0.61 2.32 -14.31
N GLU A 59 0.20 1.26 -15.01
CA GLU A 59 -0.15 -0.01 -14.38
C GLU A 59 1.10 -0.77 -13.94
N TYR A 60 2.12 -0.78 -14.79
CA TYR A 60 3.38 -1.46 -14.52
C TYR A 60 4.09 -0.86 -13.30
N GLN A 61 4.20 0.45 -13.25
CA GLN A 61 4.83 1.14 -12.14
C GLN A 61 4.01 1.04 -10.85
N ALA A 62 2.67 1.05 -10.94
CA ALA A 62 1.79 0.83 -9.80
C ALA A 62 1.99 -0.56 -9.19
N TYR A 63 2.14 -1.59 -10.02
CA TYR A 63 2.36 -2.96 -9.56
C TYR A 63 3.64 -3.08 -8.73
N PHE A 64 4.78 -2.62 -9.24
CA PHE A 64 6.02 -2.66 -8.47
C PHE A 64 5.97 -1.74 -7.26
N GLY A 65 5.36 -0.57 -7.39
CA GLY A 65 5.11 0.34 -6.28
C GLY A 65 4.24 -0.26 -5.18
N SER A 66 3.30 -1.15 -5.52
CA SER A 66 2.52 -1.93 -4.56
C SER A 66 3.43 -2.80 -3.68
N TRP A 67 4.36 -3.55 -4.28
CA TRP A 67 5.33 -4.35 -3.55
C TRP A 67 6.23 -3.50 -2.64
N TYR A 68 6.71 -2.35 -3.15
CA TYR A 68 7.52 -1.44 -2.32
C TYR A 68 6.71 -0.84 -1.17
N SER A 69 5.45 -0.51 -1.41
CA SER A 69 4.52 -0.02 -0.38
C SER A 69 4.26 -1.09 0.68
N PHE A 70 4.03 -2.33 0.25
CA PHE A 70 3.89 -3.47 1.14
C PHE A 70 5.12 -3.64 2.04
N PHE A 71 6.33 -3.71 1.46
CA PHE A 71 7.54 -3.96 2.23
C PHE A 71 7.98 -2.76 3.07
N PHE A 72 8.09 -1.57 2.49
CA PHE A 72 8.70 -0.43 3.16
C PHE A 72 7.67 0.40 3.94
N LEU A 73 6.54 0.72 3.31
CA LEU A 73 5.58 1.61 3.94
C LEU A 73 4.70 0.87 4.95
N GLY A 74 4.33 -0.38 4.69
CA GLY A 74 3.65 -1.21 5.69
C GLY A 74 4.49 -1.41 6.94
N PHE A 75 5.80 -1.69 6.78
CA PHE A 75 6.75 -1.74 7.91
C PHE A 75 6.86 -0.38 8.62
N LEU A 76 6.91 0.71 7.87
CA LEU A 76 6.94 2.05 8.44
C LEU A 76 5.71 2.34 9.29
N GLY A 77 4.52 1.91 8.86
CA GLY A 77 3.28 2.01 9.63
C GLY A 77 3.36 1.28 10.98
N ILE A 78 3.98 0.10 11.01
CA ILE A 78 4.23 -0.64 12.25
C ILE A 78 5.21 0.13 13.13
N PHE A 79 6.35 0.56 12.57
CA PHE A 79 7.42 1.21 13.31
C PHE A 79 6.97 2.52 13.98
N ILE A 80 6.22 3.37 13.27
CA ILE A 80 5.71 4.65 13.78
C ILE A 80 4.89 4.48 15.07
N VAL A 81 4.20 3.36 15.20
CA VAL A 81 3.37 3.07 16.37
C VAL A 81 4.17 2.34 17.44
N THR A 82 4.92 1.29 17.08
CA THR A 82 5.61 0.45 18.07
C THR A 82 6.75 1.19 18.76
N SER A 83 7.42 2.12 18.08
CA SER A 83 8.43 3.00 18.69
C SER A 83 7.91 3.78 19.90
N GLU A 84 6.62 4.16 19.90
CA GLU A 84 6.01 4.86 21.04
C GLU A 84 5.83 3.94 22.28
N PHE A 85 5.66 2.63 22.06
CA PHE A 85 5.62 1.67 23.15
C PHE A 85 7.03 1.31 23.65
N ASP A 86 7.98 1.09 22.74
CA ASP A 86 9.35 0.71 23.04
C ASP A 86 10.08 1.81 23.84
N PHE A 87 9.92 3.06 23.44
CA PHE A 87 10.48 4.22 24.13
C PHE A 87 9.59 4.78 25.25
N LYS A 88 8.43 4.14 25.55
CA LYS A 88 7.44 4.60 26.56
C LYS A 88 6.95 6.03 26.36
N THR A 89 7.10 6.58 25.17
CA THR A 89 6.71 7.97 24.85
C THR A 89 5.20 8.16 24.87
N LEU A 90 4.43 7.14 24.55
CA LEU A 90 2.97 7.16 24.68
C LEU A 90 2.53 7.50 26.12
N ARG A 91 3.13 6.86 27.14
CA ARG A 91 2.83 7.09 28.55
C ARG A 91 3.21 8.52 28.96
N GLN A 92 4.36 9.00 28.53
CA GLN A 92 4.79 10.38 28.79
C GLN A 92 3.84 11.41 28.16
N ASN A 93 3.42 11.19 26.92
CA ASN A 93 2.47 12.04 26.22
C ASN A 93 1.13 12.14 26.97
N VAL A 94 0.61 11.02 27.51
CA VAL A 94 -0.63 11.00 28.29
C VAL A 94 -0.47 11.77 29.62
N ILE A 95 0.66 11.61 30.31
CA ILE A 95 0.96 12.35 31.56
C ILE A 95 1.02 13.86 31.30
N THR A 96 1.54 14.28 30.14
CA THR A 96 1.60 15.69 29.74
C THR A 96 0.28 16.25 29.20
N GLY A 97 -0.82 15.47 29.27
CA GLY A 97 -2.15 15.91 28.87
C GLY A 97 -2.56 15.60 27.42
N TYR A 98 -1.78 14.79 26.71
CA TYR A 98 -2.11 14.35 25.35
C TYR A 98 -3.17 13.25 25.40
N SER A 99 -4.33 13.47 24.83
CA SER A 99 -5.40 12.48 24.83
C SER A 99 -5.11 11.30 23.89
N ARG A 100 -5.66 10.12 24.18
CA ARG A 100 -5.56 8.94 23.30
C ARG A 100 -6.12 9.23 21.89
N LYS A 101 -7.17 10.07 21.81
CA LYS A 101 -7.75 10.50 20.52
C LYS A 101 -6.78 11.35 19.72
N GLU A 102 -6.12 12.30 20.37
CA GLU A 102 -5.12 13.14 19.71
C GLU A 102 -3.92 12.33 19.22
N PHE A 103 -3.44 11.39 20.03
CA PHE A 103 -2.40 10.44 19.63
C PHE A 103 -2.81 9.67 18.38
N PHE A 104 -3.99 9.05 18.39
CA PHE A 104 -4.49 8.28 17.25
C PHE A 104 -4.63 9.14 15.99
N THR A 105 -5.24 10.32 16.14
CA THR A 105 -5.38 11.28 15.03
C THR A 105 -4.04 11.68 14.45
N ALA A 106 -3.02 11.91 15.30
CA ALA A 106 -1.68 12.22 14.86
C ALA A 106 -1.08 11.10 13.99
N LYS A 107 -1.22 9.83 14.40
CA LYS A 107 -0.74 8.68 13.64
C LYS A 107 -1.46 8.52 12.29
N ILE A 108 -2.77 8.72 12.25
CA ILE A 108 -3.53 8.72 10.98
C ILE A 108 -3.08 9.84 10.05
N LEU A 109 -2.84 11.05 10.57
CA LEU A 109 -2.33 12.17 9.78
C LEU A 109 -0.93 11.89 9.21
N VAL A 110 -0.06 11.23 9.96
CA VAL A 110 1.25 10.79 9.47
C VAL A 110 1.10 9.77 8.36
N ALA A 111 0.27 8.74 8.56
CA ALA A 111 0.01 7.72 7.53
C ALA A 111 -0.57 8.34 6.25
N PHE A 112 -1.51 9.27 6.38
CA PHE A 112 -2.06 10.03 5.26
C PHE A 112 -0.96 10.81 4.52
N SER A 113 -0.08 11.50 5.25
CA SER A 113 1.01 12.29 4.65
C SER A 113 2.04 11.41 3.94
N ILE A 114 2.38 10.25 4.49
CA ILE A 114 3.28 9.28 3.86
C ILE A 114 2.64 8.68 2.61
N SER A 115 1.34 8.37 2.65
CA SER A 115 0.61 7.86 1.49
C SER A 115 0.52 8.89 0.36
N LEU A 116 0.32 10.16 0.72
CA LEU A 116 0.33 11.27 -0.25
C LEU A 116 1.72 11.43 -0.89
N TYR A 117 2.77 11.40 -0.07
CA TYR A 117 4.15 11.39 -0.56
C TYR A 117 4.41 10.23 -1.52
N ALA A 118 4.02 9.01 -1.16
CA ALA A 118 4.20 7.83 -2.00
C ALA A 118 3.44 7.94 -3.34
N ALA A 119 2.21 8.46 -3.31
CA ALA A 119 1.43 8.69 -4.51
C ALA A 119 2.04 9.77 -5.43
N ILE A 120 2.63 10.82 -4.85
CA ILE A 120 3.36 11.85 -5.61
C ILE A 120 4.61 11.25 -6.26
N VAL A 121 5.40 10.48 -5.50
CA VAL A 121 6.61 9.81 -6.02
C VAL A 121 6.24 8.84 -7.15
N TYR A 122 5.20 8.03 -6.96
CA TYR A 122 4.67 7.14 -8.00
C TYR A 122 4.30 7.92 -9.26
N TYR A 123 3.52 8.98 -9.12
CA TYR A 123 3.02 9.76 -10.25
C TYR A 123 4.16 10.42 -11.03
N LEU A 124 5.09 11.06 -10.33
CA LEU A 124 6.23 11.73 -10.97
C LEU A 124 7.18 10.73 -11.64
N SER A 125 7.51 9.62 -10.97
CA SER A 125 8.39 8.60 -11.54
C SER A 125 7.78 7.97 -12.79
N THR A 126 6.48 7.61 -12.75
CA THR A 126 5.78 7.04 -13.91
C THR A 126 5.72 8.00 -15.09
N PHE A 127 5.42 9.27 -14.82
CA PHE A 127 5.36 10.28 -15.86
C PHE A 127 6.72 10.49 -16.53
N LEU A 128 7.80 10.58 -15.72
CA LEU A 128 9.16 10.72 -16.24
C LEU A 128 9.59 9.50 -17.08
N ILE A 129 9.28 8.29 -16.60
CA ILE A 129 9.58 7.05 -17.33
C ILE A 129 8.83 7.02 -18.67
N GLY A 130 7.54 7.30 -18.67
CA GLY A 130 6.74 7.36 -19.88
C GLY A 130 7.28 8.38 -20.88
N LEU A 131 7.73 9.54 -20.43
CA LEU A 131 8.37 10.55 -21.30
C LEU A 131 9.68 10.06 -21.93
N ILE A 132 10.49 9.28 -21.21
CA ILE A 132 11.78 8.78 -21.69
C ILE A 132 11.61 7.70 -22.77
N TYR A 133 10.58 6.86 -22.62
CA TYR A 133 10.38 5.68 -23.48
C TYR A 133 9.30 5.86 -24.55
N GLN A 134 8.61 6.98 -24.59
CA GLN A 134 7.60 7.27 -25.62
C GLN A 134 8.27 7.92 -26.84
N ASP A 135 8.16 7.29 -28.02
CA ASP A 135 8.73 7.82 -29.25
C ASP A 135 8.03 9.11 -29.70
N VAL A 136 6.71 9.17 -29.58
CA VAL A 136 5.89 10.35 -29.89
C VAL A 136 5.00 10.66 -28.69
N PHE A 137 5.28 11.77 -28.02
CA PHE A 137 4.50 12.17 -26.85
C PHE A 137 3.14 12.73 -27.26
N SER A 138 2.08 12.10 -26.75
CA SER A 138 0.71 12.57 -26.87
C SER A 138 0.11 12.73 -25.47
N MET A 139 -0.33 13.95 -25.13
CA MET A 139 -1.04 14.22 -23.88
C MET A 139 -2.29 13.34 -23.73
N GLN A 140 -2.99 13.07 -24.82
CA GLN A 140 -4.18 12.24 -24.81
C GLN A 140 -3.85 10.80 -24.41
N GLU A 141 -2.79 10.19 -24.95
CA GLU A 141 -2.37 8.84 -24.59
C GLU A 141 -1.83 8.78 -23.17
N ALA A 142 -1.01 9.76 -22.77
CA ALA A 142 -0.44 9.83 -21.43
C ALA A 142 -1.52 9.85 -20.35
N PHE A 143 -2.67 10.51 -20.60
CA PHE A 143 -3.69 10.71 -19.57
C PHE A 143 -5.01 9.98 -19.84
N SER A 144 -5.24 9.36 -21.00
CA SER A 144 -6.52 8.76 -21.40
C SER A 144 -6.96 7.57 -20.55
N HIS A 145 -6.03 6.81 -19.99
CA HIS A 145 -6.32 5.57 -19.27
C HIS A 145 -5.86 5.59 -17.81
N GLN A 146 -5.63 6.76 -17.25
CA GLN A 146 -5.18 6.86 -15.86
C GLN A 146 -6.17 6.31 -14.83
N ASN A 147 -7.48 6.27 -15.12
CA ASN A 147 -8.53 5.72 -14.25
C ASN A 147 -8.29 6.00 -12.77
N TYR A 148 -8.01 7.27 -12.46
CA TYR A 148 -7.66 7.69 -11.10
C TYR A 148 -6.44 6.98 -10.50
N ALA A 149 -5.42 6.64 -11.31
CA ALA A 149 -4.23 5.91 -10.90
C ALA A 149 -3.56 6.50 -9.64
N PHE A 150 -3.46 7.83 -9.55
CA PHE A 150 -2.96 8.52 -8.37
C PHE A 150 -3.78 8.19 -7.12
N LEU A 151 -5.11 8.26 -7.20
CA LEU A 151 -6.00 8.00 -6.06
C LEU A 151 -5.99 6.53 -5.66
N ARG A 152 -5.93 5.62 -6.63
CA ARG A 152 -5.81 4.18 -6.36
C ARG A 152 -4.51 3.86 -5.65
N PHE A 153 -3.40 4.43 -6.09
CA PHE A 153 -2.10 4.22 -5.46
C PHE A 153 -2.03 4.84 -4.06
N PHE A 154 -2.62 6.02 -3.89
CA PHE A 154 -2.79 6.61 -2.56
C PHE A 154 -3.59 5.70 -1.62
N LEU A 155 -4.73 5.17 -2.07
CA LEU A 155 -5.58 4.27 -1.29
C LEU A 155 -4.83 2.98 -0.91
N LEU A 156 -4.11 2.39 -1.85
CA LEU A 156 -3.28 1.21 -1.67
C LEU A 156 -2.23 1.43 -0.57
N THR A 157 -1.45 2.49 -0.67
CA THR A 157 -0.39 2.81 0.31
C THR A 157 -0.97 3.13 1.68
N PHE A 158 -2.10 3.84 1.73
CA PHE A 158 -2.79 4.16 2.97
C PHE A 158 -3.39 2.92 3.65
N ALA A 159 -3.86 1.95 2.87
CA ALA A 159 -4.34 0.67 3.39
C ALA A 159 -3.21 -0.15 4.01
N TYR A 160 -2.05 -0.31 3.34
CA TYR A 160 -0.90 -1.01 3.91
C TYR A 160 -0.39 -0.37 5.21
N LEU A 161 -0.24 0.95 5.23
CA LEU A 161 0.15 1.69 6.43
C LEU A 161 -0.84 1.49 7.58
N SER A 162 -2.14 1.63 7.29
CA SER A 162 -3.21 1.51 8.29
C SER A 162 -3.33 0.09 8.83
N PHE A 163 -3.16 -0.93 7.99
CA PHE A 163 -3.11 -2.32 8.42
C PHE A 163 -1.91 -2.59 9.33
N GLY A 164 -0.73 -2.10 8.95
CA GLY A 164 0.47 -2.17 9.79
C GLY A 164 0.27 -1.49 11.15
N MET A 165 -0.30 -0.28 11.18
CA MET A 165 -0.62 0.44 12.42
C MET A 165 -1.65 -0.28 13.27
N MET A 166 -2.66 -0.91 12.67
CA MET A 166 -3.65 -1.72 13.37
C MET A 166 -2.98 -2.88 14.11
N LEU A 167 -2.14 -3.64 13.44
CA LEU A 167 -1.40 -4.76 14.06
C LEU A 167 -0.43 -4.26 15.14
N ALA A 168 0.22 -3.14 14.94
CA ALA A 168 1.10 -2.51 15.93
C ALA A 168 0.35 -2.15 17.22
N LEU A 169 -0.86 -1.61 17.12
CA LEU A 169 -1.71 -1.28 18.27
C LEU A 169 -2.28 -2.53 18.96
N ILE A 170 -2.55 -3.61 18.21
CA ILE A 170 -3.02 -4.89 18.78
C ILE A 170 -1.90 -5.56 19.57
N PHE A 171 -0.72 -5.72 18.97
CA PHE A 171 0.37 -6.49 19.58
C PHE A 171 1.28 -5.67 20.50
N ARG A 172 1.39 -4.36 20.28
CA ARG A 172 2.27 -3.43 21.04
C ARG A 172 3.76 -3.85 21.07
N LYS A 173 4.13 -4.77 20.19
CA LYS A 173 5.50 -5.28 20.02
C LYS A 173 5.84 -5.31 18.54
N GLY A 174 6.91 -4.61 18.14
CA GLY A 174 7.30 -4.45 16.75
C GLY A 174 7.50 -5.78 16.02
N THR A 175 8.22 -6.72 16.63
CA THR A 175 8.50 -8.04 16.05
C THR A 175 7.24 -8.85 15.78
N LEU A 176 6.29 -8.89 16.75
CA LEU A 176 5.03 -9.63 16.58
C LEU A 176 4.13 -8.97 15.55
N ALA A 177 4.06 -7.64 15.54
CA ALA A 177 3.26 -6.90 14.56
C ALA A 177 3.81 -7.14 13.15
N LEU A 178 5.13 -7.09 12.97
CA LEU A 178 5.78 -7.31 11.69
C LEU A 178 5.59 -8.75 11.20
N PHE A 179 5.82 -9.73 12.05
CA PHE A 179 5.59 -11.13 11.72
C PHE A 179 4.13 -11.38 11.30
N SER A 180 3.17 -10.86 12.09
CA SER A 180 1.74 -11.01 11.79
C SER A 180 1.34 -10.29 10.50
N TYR A 181 1.95 -9.15 10.20
CA TYR A 181 1.74 -8.39 8.98
C TYR A 181 2.12 -9.22 7.74
N PHE A 182 3.35 -9.73 7.69
CA PHE A 182 3.80 -10.57 6.59
C PHE A 182 3.05 -11.91 6.54
N ALA A 183 2.86 -12.56 7.68
CA ALA A 183 2.13 -13.83 7.74
C ALA A 183 0.70 -13.70 7.22
N TYR A 184 -0.01 -12.62 7.56
CA TYR A 184 -1.37 -12.39 7.09
C TYR A 184 -1.42 -12.20 5.58
N ILE A 185 -0.62 -11.28 5.04
CA ILE A 185 -0.68 -10.90 3.63
C ILE A 185 -0.14 -12.00 2.72
N LEU A 186 0.97 -12.65 3.09
CA LEU A 186 1.62 -13.64 2.22
C LEU A 186 1.09 -15.07 2.41
N ILE A 187 0.54 -15.41 3.57
CA ILE A 187 0.21 -16.80 3.90
C ILE A 187 -1.27 -16.94 4.30
N ILE A 188 -1.71 -16.21 5.33
CA ILE A 188 -3.02 -16.45 5.95
C ILE A 188 -4.15 -16.10 4.97
N GLU A 189 -4.15 -14.90 4.43
CA GLU A 189 -5.22 -14.50 3.51
C GLU A 189 -5.21 -15.32 2.22
N PRO A 190 -4.11 -15.43 1.44
CA PRO A 190 -4.15 -16.14 0.17
C PRO A 190 -4.34 -17.65 0.32
N PHE A 191 -3.59 -18.31 1.21
CA PHE A 191 -3.59 -19.78 1.26
C PHE A 191 -4.60 -20.33 2.27
N VAL A 192 -4.71 -19.74 3.49
CA VAL A 192 -5.59 -20.29 4.52
C VAL A 192 -7.03 -19.84 4.30
N LEU A 193 -7.27 -18.51 4.17
CA LEU A 193 -8.63 -17.99 4.08
C LEU A 193 -9.23 -18.19 2.69
N ARG A 194 -8.53 -17.77 1.62
CA ARG A 194 -9.05 -17.81 0.26
C ARG A 194 -9.01 -19.24 -0.30
N TRP A 195 -7.83 -19.83 -0.39
CA TRP A 195 -7.68 -21.19 -0.98
C TRP A 195 -8.16 -22.31 -0.07
N GLY A 196 -7.90 -22.25 1.22
CA GLY A 196 -8.32 -23.26 2.18
C GLY A 196 -9.80 -23.16 2.50
N ILE A 197 -10.17 -22.16 3.31
CA ILE A 197 -11.52 -22.08 3.91
C ILE A 197 -12.57 -21.71 2.86
N HIS A 198 -12.37 -20.58 2.15
CA HIS A 198 -13.40 -20.07 1.25
C HIS A 198 -13.67 -21.03 0.06
N ASN A 199 -12.60 -21.50 -0.59
CA ASN A 199 -12.74 -22.42 -1.72
C ASN A 199 -13.35 -23.77 -1.35
N TYR A 200 -13.17 -24.20 -0.08
CA TYR A 200 -13.80 -25.43 0.43
C TYR A 200 -15.31 -25.27 0.67
N PHE A 201 -15.75 -24.14 1.23
CA PHE A 201 -17.15 -23.94 1.64
C PHE A 201 -18.05 -23.31 0.58
N PHE A 202 -17.50 -22.47 -0.33
CA PHE A 202 -18.28 -21.59 -1.20
C PHE A 202 -18.06 -21.83 -2.70
N GLU A 203 -17.37 -22.86 -3.10
CA GLU A 203 -16.95 -23.09 -4.49
C GLU A 203 -16.13 -21.95 -5.11
N LYS A 204 -15.64 -22.11 -6.35
CA LYS A 204 -14.83 -21.11 -7.05
C LYS A 204 -15.70 -19.94 -7.54
N SER A 205 -16.08 -19.05 -6.64
CA SER A 205 -16.90 -17.88 -6.95
C SER A 205 -16.09 -16.58 -6.89
N LYS A 206 -16.59 -15.53 -7.52
CA LYS A 206 -15.98 -14.18 -7.50
C LYS A 206 -15.79 -13.64 -6.08
N SER A 207 -16.58 -14.12 -5.11
CA SER A 207 -16.48 -13.72 -3.70
C SER A 207 -15.12 -14.03 -3.08
N LEU A 208 -14.37 -14.98 -3.64
CA LEU A 208 -12.98 -15.28 -3.27
C LEU A 208 -12.04 -14.07 -3.41
N LEU A 209 -12.38 -13.12 -4.25
CA LEU A 209 -11.57 -11.92 -4.52
C LEU A 209 -11.85 -10.77 -3.55
N TYR A 210 -12.94 -10.84 -2.77
CA TYR A 210 -13.38 -9.76 -1.89
C TYR A 210 -12.68 -9.71 -0.53
N TYR A 211 -11.58 -10.42 -0.38
CA TYR A 211 -10.75 -10.35 0.82
C TYR A 211 -9.97 -9.02 0.88
N PRO A 212 -9.72 -8.50 2.08
CA PRO A 212 -9.18 -7.15 2.28
C PRO A 212 -7.88 -6.88 1.54
N MET A 213 -6.87 -7.77 1.70
CA MET A 213 -5.56 -7.54 1.07
C MET A 213 -5.57 -7.84 -0.42
N ASN A 214 -6.36 -8.83 -0.86
CA ASN A 214 -6.54 -9.05 -2.29
C ASN A 214 -7.14 -7.82 -2.99
N ALA A 215 -8.15 -7.20 -2.39
CA ALA A 215 -8.75 -6.00 -2.96
C ALA A 215 -7.76 -4.82 -3.01
N VAL A 216 -6.88 -4.70 -2.01
CA VAL A 216 -5.80 -3.70 -1.99
C VAL A 216 -4.77 -4.00 -3.10
N GLU A 217 -4.39 -5.26 -3.30
CA GLU A 217 -3.48 -5.67 -4.37
C GLU A 217 -4.09 -5.44 -5.76
N ASP A 218 -5.39 -5.68 -5.94
CA ASP A 218 -6.12 -5.46 -7.20
C ASP A 218 -6.29 -3.97 -7.57
N LEU A 219 -5.94 -3.03 -6.68
CA LEU A 219 -5.80 -1.61 -7.04
C LEU A 219 -4.62 -1.35 -8.00
N ALA A 220 -3.62 -2.22 -7.97
CA ALA A 220 -2.42 -2.15 -8.79
C ALA A 220 -2.07 -3.53 -9.38
N PRO A 221 -2.94 -4.13 -10.23
CA PRO A 221 -2.73 -5.45 -10.77
C PRO A 221 -1.56 -5.47 -11.74
N LEU A 222 -0.90 -6.63 -11.84
CA LEU A 222 0.14 -6.85 -12.83
C LEU A 222 -0.46 -6.71 -14.24
N PRO A 223 0.02 -5.78 -15.08
CA PRO A 223 -0.54 -5.57 -16.43
C PRO A 223 -0.38 -6.80 -17.33
N PHE A 224 0.58 -7.67 -17.05
CA PHE A 224 0.84 -8.90 -17.78
C PHE A 224 -0.39 -9.83 -17.87
N PHE A 225 -1.26 -9.87 -16.87
CA PHE A 225 -2.48 -10.69 -16.92
C PHE A 225 -3.44 -10.30 -18.04
N LYS A 226 -3.50 -9.02 -18.41
CA LYS A 226 -4.29 -8.56 -19.57
C LYS A 226 -3.77 -9.13 -20.89
N TYR A 227 -2.45 -9.25 -21.01
CA TYR A 227 -1.82 -9.80 -22.22
C TYR A 227 -1.95 -11.33 -22.28
N ILE A 228 -1.84 -12.05 -21.17
CA ILE A 228 -2.06 -13.50 -21.15
C ILE A 228 -3.50 -13.84 -21.54
N ALA A 229 -4.49 -13.09 -21.06
CA ALA A 229 -5.90 -13.29 -21.37
C ALA A 229 -6.19 -13.16 -22.89
N THR A 230 -5.41 -12.36 -23.62
CA THR A 230 -5.52 -12.27 -25.09
C THR A 230 -4.96 -13.50 -25.83
N PHE A 231 -3.97 -14.20 -25.26
CA PHE A 231 -3.35 -15.39 -25.85
C PHE A 231 -4.05 -16.70 -25.49
N LYS A 232 -4.69 -16.77 -24.32
CA LYS A 232 -5.50 -17.92 -23.88
C LYS A 232 -6.78 -17.41 -23.23
N PRO A 233 -7.88 -17.31 -23.98
CA PRO A 233 -9.18 -17.05 -23.38
C PRO A 233 -9.54 -18.24 -22.48
N VAL A 234 -9.29 -18.11 -21.20
CA VAL A 234 -9.75 -19.07 -20.19
C VAL A 234 -11.17 -18.66 -19.86
N GLU A 235 -12.14 -19.40 -20.38
CA GLU A 235 -13.55 -19.21 -20.08
C GLU A 235 -13.75 -19.22 -18.56
N ASN A 236 -14.35 -18.14 -18.03
CA ASN A 236 -14.78 -17.97 -16.63
C ASN A 236 -13.70 -17.78 -15.55
N PHE A 237 -12.50 -17.36 -15.86
CA PHE A 237 -11.49 -17.04 -14.85
C PHE A 237 -11.39 -15.52 -14.61
N ASN A 238 -12.30 -14.98 -13.81
CA ASN A 238 -12.15 -13.62 -13.26
C ASN A 238 -11.07 -13.64 -12.18
N ILE A 239 -9.81 -13.42 -12.58
CA ILE A 239 -8.66 -13.47 -11.68
C ILE A 239 -8.56 -12.20 -10.83
N LEU A 240 -9.14 -11.09 -11.27
CA LEU A 240 -8.99 -9.76 -10.69
C LEU A 240 -10.35 -9.09 -10.50
N LEU A 241 -10.42 -8.24 -9.48
CA LEU A 241 -11.52 -7.29 -9.32
C LEU A 241 -11.42 -6.16 -10.34
N SER A 242 -12.58 -5.58 -10.70
CA SER A 242 -12.56 -4.30 -11.40
C SER A 242 -12.00 -3.20 -10.47
N TYR A 243 -11.42 -2.16 -11.05
CA TYR A 243 -10.90 -1.03 -10.26
C TYR A 243 -11.92 -0.39 -9.33
N GLN A 244 -13.20 -0.38 -9.73
CA GLN A 244 -14.28 0.13 -8.89
C GLN A 244 -14.55 -0.78 -7.70
N GLU A 245 -14.70 -2.09 -7.92
CA GLU A 245 -14.90 -3.07 -6.86
C GLU A 245 -13.72 -3.08 -5.89
N ALA A 246 -12.49 -3.15 -6.41
CA ALA A 246 -11.28 -3.09 -5.62
C ALA A 246 -11.21 -1.82 -4.75
N SER A 247 -11.57 -0.66 -5.31
CA SER A 247 -11.57 0.61 -4.56
C SER A 247 -12.61 0.61 -3.44
N ILE A 248 -13.83 0.14 -3.70
CA ILE A 248 -14.89 0.10 -2.69
C ILE A 248 -14.50 -0.81 -1.54
N ILE A 249 -14.03 -2.02 -1.84
CA ILE A 249 -13.65 -3.00 -0.82
C ILE A 249 -12.43 -2.52 -0.03
N SER A 250 -11.45 -1.92 -0.70
CA SER A 250 -10.28 -1.34 -0.04
C SER A 250 -10.65 -0.19 0.90
N ILE A 251 -11.62 0.66 0.55
CA ILE A 251 -12.13 1.71 1.45
C ILE A 251 -12.81 1.10 2.67
N ILE A 252 -13.65 0.09 2.49
CA ILE A 252 -14.31 -0.62 3.59
C ILE A 252 -13.27 -1.26 4.50
N SER A 253 -12.27 -1.92 3.93
CA SER A 253 -11.17 -2.56 4.66
C SER A 253 -10.35 -1.54 5.44
N LEU A 254 -9.99 -0.43 4.81
CA LEU A 254 -9.29 0.69 5.44
C LEU A 254 -10.06 1.24 6.64
N CYS A 255 -11.36 1.51 6.48
CA CYS A 255 -12.22 1.96 7.58
C CYS A 255 -12.23 0.93 8.73
N THR A 256 -12.32 -0.35 8.40
CA THR A 256 -12.28 -1.45 9.38
C THR A 256 -10.96 -1.48 10.14
N PHE A 257 -9.82 -1.36 9.45
CA PHE A 257 -8.49 -1.30 10.09
C PHE A 257 -8.37 -0.11 11.04
N ILE A 258 -8.82 1.07 10.62
CA ILE A 258 -8.81 2.29 11.44
C ILE A 258 -9.69 2.13 12.69
N VAL A 259 -10.88 1.55 12.55
CA VAL A 259 -11.79 1.32 13.69
C VAL A 259 -11.20 0.31 14.67
N ILE A 260 -10.68 -0.82 14.19
CA ILE A 260 -10.05 -1.83 15.04
C ILE A 260 -8.82 -1.25 15.77
N ALA A 261 -7.99 -0.49 15.05
CA ALA A 261 -6.83 0.19 15.60
C ALA A 261 -7.23 1.15 16.74
N TYR A 262 -8.24 1.98 16.51
CA TYR A 262 -8.76 2.90 17.52
C TYR A 262 -9.31 2.18 18.76
N LEU A 263 -10.12 1.15 18.57
CA LEU A 263 -10.68 0.35 19.66
C LEU A 263 -9.59 -0.35 20.47
N SER A 264 -8.55 -0.86 19.82
CA SER A 264 -7.41 -1.49 20.46
C SER A 264 -6.59 -0.52 21.33
N LEU A 265 -6.55 0.76 20.95
CA LEU A 265 -5.90 1.80 21.74
C LEU A 265 -6.73 2.24 22.94
N VAL A 266 -8.06 2.37 22.77
CA VAL A 266 -8.94 2.95 23.80
C VAL A 266 -9.29 1.94 24.87
N LYS A 267 -9.57 0.67 24.50
CA LYS A 267 -10.06 -0.38 25.42
C LYS A 267 -8.99 -1.00 26.31
N ARG A 268 -7.71 -0.81 26.02
CA ARG A 268 -6.60 -1.39 26.81
C ARG A 268 -5.91 -0.31 27.63
N ASP A 269 -5.49 -0.68 28.84
CA ASP A 269 -4.66 0.18 29.69
C ASP A 269 -3.25 0.37 29.07
N ILE A 270 -2.66 1.54 29.33
CA ILE A 270 -1.36 1.98 28.81
C ILE A 270 -0.26 1.62 29.80
#